data_7824d9e170f09b037135f38a21005be4
#
_entry.id   7824d9e170f09b037135f38a21005be4
#
_cell.length_a   1.000
_cell.length_b   1.000
_cell.length_c   1.000
_cell.angle_alpha   90.00
_cell.angle_beta   90.00
_cell.angle_gamma   90.00
#
_symmetry.space_group_name_H-M   'P 1'
#
loop_
_entity.id
_entity.type
_entity.pdbx_description
1 polymer ?
#
loop_
_entity_poly.entity_id
_entity_poly.type
_entity_poly.pdbx_seq_one_letter_code
_entity_poly.pdbx_strand_id
1 'polypeptide(L)'
;MRTSYNDEYLVRTVSKQRGGADGGSVSLLRPDGSEYPGSPFTGGGLPGPWAVVVDGNDNVWISNFVMPASPIVQLCGVRTENCPPGFKTGDQISPPGGYVGGGLQMQTDIAVDPAGNVWAINNWQDIDSCFLGAVEALSTRCGGQGVVIFYGMAKPVRAPQIGPARGYD
;
A
#
# COMPACT_ATOMS: atom_id res chain seq x y z
N MET A 1 -10.91 4.53 -5.00
CA MET A 1 -11.18 3.83 -3.75
C MET A 1 -10.99 2.35 -3.98
N ARG A 2 -10.02 1.74 -3.32
CA ARG A 2 -9.73 0.32 -3.46
C ARG A 2 -9.81 -0.37 -2.10
N THR A 3 -10.17 -1.62 -2.09
CA THR A 3 -10.40 -2.44 -0.92
C THR A 3 -9.64 -3.76 -1.05
N SER A 4 -9.05 -4.22 0.03
CA SER A 4 -8.50 -5.56 0.15
C SER A 4 -9.25 -6.31 1.25
N TYR A 5 -9.50 -7.58 1.03
CA TYR A 5 -10.19 -8.47 1.96
C TYR A 5 -9.21 -9.47 2.55
N ASN A 6 -9.25 -9.63 3.87
CA ASN A 6 -8.98 -10.92 4.49
C ASN A 6 -10.28 -11.40 5.15
N ASP A 7 -10.35 -12.67 5.57
CA ASP A 7 -11.58 -13.29 6.06
C ASP A 7 -12.20 -12.61 7.31
N GLU A 8 -11.49 -11.66 7.94
CA GLU A 8 -11.89 -11.03 9.19
C GLU A 8 -12.16 -9.52 9.09
N TYR A 9 -11.56 -8.83 8.09
CA TYR A 9 -11.62 -7.36 8.02
C TYR A 9 -11.57 -6.84 6.58
N LEU A 10 -12.18 -5.68 6.38
CA LEU A 10 -12.12 -4.91 5.15
C LEU A 10 -11.23 -3.69 5.35
N VAL A 11 -10.19 -3.56 4.54
CA VAL A 11 -9.32 -2.38 4.53
C VAL A 11 -9.69 -1.47 3.37
N ARG A 12 -9.87 -0.19 3.66
CA ARG A 12 -10.23 0.83 2.69
C ARG A 12 -9.31 2.03 2.78
N THR A 13 -8.87 2.54 1.63
CA THR A 13 -8.13 3.80 1.55
C THR A 13 -9.07 4.98 1.29
N VAL A 14 -8.79 6.10 1.94
CA VAL A 14 -9.44 7.39 1.66
C VAL A 14 -8.34 8.40 1.36
N SER A 15 -8.25 8.82 0.12
CA SER A 15 -7.35 9.87 -0.32
C SER A 15 -8.09 11.20 -0.29
N LYS A 16 -7.58 12.18 0.45
CA LYS A 16 -8.00 13.56 0.31
C LYS A 16 -7.17 14.21 -0.79
N GLN A 17 -7.73 14.29 -1.98
CA GLN A 17 -7.13 15.01 -3.11
C GLN A 17 -7.22 16.52 -2.91
N ARG A 18 -6.49 17.10 -2.01
CA ARG A 18 -6.13 18.53 -2.04
C ARG A 18 -5.03 18.77 -1.01
N GLY A 19 -3.88 19.18 -1.46
CA GLY A 19 -2.68 19.67 -0.80
C GLY A 19 -2.81 20.28 0.60
N GLY A 20 -3.28 19.50 1.56
CA GLY A 20 -3.25 19.85 2.97
C GLY A 20 -2.23 18.95 3.66
N ALA A 21 -1.56 19.49 4.66
CA ALA A 21 -0.58 18.78 5.51
C ALA A 21 -1.14 17.52 6.20
N ASP A 22 -2.43 17.25 6.07
CA ASP A 22 -3.17 16.20 6.78
C ASP A 22 -3.31 14.89 5.98
N GLY A 23 -2.52 14.66 4.94
CA GLY A 23 -2.45 13.38 4.23
C GLY A 23 -3.80 12.67 3.99
N GLY A 24 -3.72 11.43 3.52
CA GLY A 24 -4.85 10.53 3.45
C GLY A 24 -5.01 9.67 4.71
N SER A 25 -5.94 8.73 4.65
CA SER A 25 -6.16 7.77 5.73
C SER A 25 -6.45 6.37 5.20
N VAL A 26 -6.24 5.40 6.07
CA VAL A 26 -6.63 4.00 5.87
C VAL A 26 -7.68 3.66 6.92
N SER A 27 -8.86 3.20 6.48
CA SER A 27 -9.90 2.73 7.37
C SER A 27 -9.90 1.20 7.41
N LEU A 28 -10.01 0.67 8.61
CA LEU A 28 -10.20 -0.74 8.88
C LEU A 28 -11.63 -0.95 9.39
N LEU A 29 -12.37 -1.82 8.71
CA LEU A 29 -13.76 -2.10 9.02
C LEU A 29 -13.92 -3.58 9.40
N ARG A 30 -14.83 -3.87 10.30
CA ARG A 30 -15.28 -5.23 10.59
C ARG A 30 -16.22 -5.73 9.49
N PRO A 31 -16.49 -7.05 9.42
CA PRO A 31 -17.41 -7.63 8.44
C PRO A 31 -18.82 -7.04 8.49
N ASP A 32 -19.26 -6.54 9.64
CA ASP A 32 -20.55 -5.88 9.81
C ASP A 32 -20.56 -4.40 9.34
N GLY A 33 -19.42 -3.92 8.84
CA GLY A 33 -19.24 -2.55 8.37
C GLY A 33 -18.90 -1.53 9.46
N SER A 34 -18.84 -1.94 10.73
CA SER A 34 -18.42 -1.05 11.81
C SER A 34 -16.91 -0.77 11.75
N GLU A 35 -16.51 0.40 12.23
CA GLU A 35 -15.10 0.76 12.28
C GLU A 35 -14.34 -0.04 13.36
N TYR A 36 -13.10 -0.41 13.03
CA TYR A 36 -12.18 -0.98 14.01
C TYR A 36 -11.68 0.12 14.97
N PRO A 37 -11.45 -0.19 16.27
CA PRO A 37 -10.93 0.80 17.22
C PRO A 37 -9.62 1.45 16.74
N GLY A 38 -9.59 2.77 16.72
CA GLY A 38 -8.47 3.55 16.21
C GLY A 38 -8.53 3.90 14.73
N SER A 39 -9.46 3.32 13.98
CA SER A 39 -9.73 3.72 12.60
C SER A 39 -10.44 5.10 12.54
N PRO A 40 -10.18 5.95 11.55
CA PRO A 40 -9.19 5.77 10.48
C PRO A 40 -7.75 6.06 10.93
N PHE A 41 -6.80 5.28 10.41
CA PHE A 41 -5.37 5.50 10.66
C PHE A 41 -4.84 6.58 9.72
N THR A 42 -4.14 7.57 10.28
CA THR A 42 -3.60 8.74 9.58
C THR A 42 -2.11 8.91 9.86
N GLY A 43 -1.44 9.74 9.06
CA GLY A 43 0.00 9.99 9.24
C GLY A 43 0.88 8.94 8.60
N GLY A 44 2.09 8.75 9.15
CA GLY A 44 2.96 7.61 8.81
C GLY A 44 3.32 7.44 7.33
N GLY A 45 3.41 8.52 6.53
CA GLY A 45 3.75 8.41 5.11
C GLY A 45 2.55 8.09 4.21
N LEU A 46 1.35 8.48 4.60
CA LEU A 46 0.13 8.36 3.81
C LEU A 46 -0.26 9.69 3.11
N PRO A 47 0.59 10.24 2.22
CA PRO A 47 0.32 11.54 1.60
C PRO A 47 -0.88 11.49 0.63
N GLY A 48 -1.15 10.32 0.05
CA GLY A 48 -2.27 10.12 -0.86
C GLY A 48 -2.54 8.64 -1.10
N PRO A 49 -3.01 7.89 -0.08
CA PRO A 49 -3.23 6.47 -0.19
C PRO A 49 -4.25 6.16 -1.29
N TRP A 50 -3.89 5.24 -2.19
CA TRP A 50 -4.69 4.93 -3.36
C TRP A 50 -5.14 3.48 -3.40
N ALA A 51 -4.22 2.54 -3.37
CA ALA A 51 -4.54 1.12 -3.35
C ALA A 51 -3.95 0.45 -2.10
N VAL A 52 -4.53 -0.67 -1.72
CA VAL A 52 -4.20 -1.41 -0.52
C VAL A 52 -4.22 -2.92 -0.78
N VAL A 53 -3.29 -3.63 -0.17
CA VAL A 53 -3.27 -5.10 -0.12
C VAL A 53 -2.82 -5.55 1.27
N VAL A 54 -3.31 -6.70 1.72
CA VAL A 54 -2.93 -7.33 2.98
C VAL A 54 -2.04 -8.52 2.70
N ASP A 55 -0.94 -8.64 3.43
CA ASP A 55 -0.01 -9.76 3.29
C ASP A 55 -0.34 -10.95 4.22
N GLY A 56 0.43 -12.03 4.12
CA GLY A 56 0.22 -13.25 4.91
C GLY A 56 0.48 -13.12 6.41
N ASN A 57 1.09 -12.02 6.85
CA ASN A 57 1.22 -11.62 8.26
C ASN A 57 0.12 -10.69 8.72
N ASP A 58 -0.87 -10.43 7.87
CA ASP A 58 -1.94 -9.46 8.10
C ASP A 58 -1.46 -8.00 8.07
N ASN A 59 -0.24 -7.73 7.66
CA ASN A 59 0.25 -6.38 7.49
C ASN A 59 -0.35 -5.73 6.25
N VAL A 60 -0.62 -4.44 6.34
CA VAL A 60 -1.31 -3.68 5.30
C VAL A 60 -0.31 -2.89 4.49
N TRP A 61 -0.26 -3.15 3.20
CA TRP A 61 0.59 -2.45 2.23
C TRP A 61 -0.23 -1.44 1.44
N ILE A 62 0.26 -0.22 1.35
CA ILE A 62 -0.45 0.90 0.75
C ILE A 62 0.43 1.55 -0.32
N SER A 63 -0.11 1.70 -1.52
CA SER A 63 0.45 2.58 -2.53
C SER A 63 -0.11 3.99 -2.39
N ASN A 64 0.68 4.98 -2.77
CA ASN A 64 0.27 6.38 -2.76
C ASN A 64 0.19 6.94 -4.18
N PHE A 65 -0.68 7.89 -4.40
CA PHE A 65 -0.84 8.60 -5.66
C PHE A 65 -0.59 10.09 -5.42
N VAL A 66 0.67 10.47 -5.35
CA VAL A 66 1.12 11.86 -5.11
C VAL A 66 2.39 12.19 -5.87
N MET A 67 2.69 13.46 -5.94
CA MET A 67 3.86 14.04 -6.56
C MET A 67 4.79 14.67 -5.51
N PRO A 68 6.08 14.75 -5.70
CA PRO A 68 6.90 14.22 -6.81
C PRO A 68 7.32 12.76 -6.61
N ALA A 69 7.12 12.19 -5.44
CA ALA A 69 7.46 10.80 -5.11
C ALA A 69 6.34 10.17 -4.29
N SER A 70 5.95 8.97 -4.66
CA SER A 70 4.92 8.20 -3.96
C SER A 70 5.56 7.03 -3.24
N PRO A 71 5.66 7.07 -1.91
CA PRO A 71 6.18 5.93 -1.15
C PRO A 71 5.18 4.78 -1.12
N ILE A 72 5.70 3.55 -0.94
CA ILE A 72 4.91 2.41 -0.46
C ILE A 72 4.99 2.40 1.06
N VAL A 73 3.86 2.25 1.72
CA VAL A 73 3.76 2.23 3.18
C VAL A 73 3.29 0.88 3.65
N GLN A 74 3.85 0.41 4.76
CA GLN A 74 3.42 -0.80 5.44
C GLN A 74 2.96 -0.44 6.85
N LEU A 75 1.74 -0.84 7.20
CA LEU A 75 1.16 -0.68 8.53
C LEU A 75 0.95 -2.05 9.19
N CYS A 76 1.06 -2.05 10.51
CA CYS A 76 0.69 -3.20 11.34
C CYS A 76 -0.82 -3.48 11.20
N GLY A 77 -1.16 -4.72 10.90
CA GLY A 77 -2.54 -5.18 10.80
C GLY A 77 -3.16 -5.49 12.17
N VAL A 78 -4.21 -6.31 12.18
CA VAL A 78 -4.91 -6.67 13.44
C VAL A 78 -4.15 -7.73 14.23
N ARG A 79 -3.34 -8.56 13.56
CA ARG A 79 -2.49 -9.59 14.19
C ARG A 79 -1.17 -8.97 14.63
N THR A 80 -1.22 -8.19 15.70
CA THR A 80 -0.07 -7.42 16.20
C THR A 80 1.12 -8.29 16.61
N GLU A 81 0.91 -9.58 16.88
CA GLU A 81 1.97 -10.55 17.10
C GLU A 81 2.89 -10.76 15.87
N ASN A 82 2.44 -10.40 14.69
CA ASN A 82 3.20 -10.42 13.44
C ASN A 82 3.93 -9.10 13.15
N CYS A 83 3.73 -8.10 13.98
CA CYS A 83 4.38 -6.79 13.87
C CYS A 83 5.62 -6.71 14.76
N PRO A 84 6.47 -5.70 14.61
CA PRO A 84 7.57 -5.45 15.53
C PRO A 84 7.07 -5.30 16.98
N PRO A 85 7.85 -5.76 17.99
CA PRO A 85 7.44 -5.70 19.39
C PRO A 85 6.99 -4.31 19.82
N GLY A 86 5.83 -4.22 20.47
CA GLY A 86 5.24 -2.98 20.97
C GLY A 86 4.40 -2.20 19.95
N PHE A 87 4.34 -2.65 18.71
CA PHE A 87 3.49 -2.03 17.69
C PHE A 87 2.02 -2.40 17.91
N LYS A 88 1.15 -1.48 17.53
CA LYS A 88 -0.31 -1.63 17.56
C LYS A 88 -0.84 -1.61 16.13
N THR A 89 -2.07 -2.08 15.96
CA THR A 89 -2.81 -1.97 14.70
C THR A 89 -2.77 -0.52 14.19
N GLY A 90 -2.35 -0.35 12.94
CA GLY A 90 -2.20 0.94 12.28
C GLY A 90 -0.84 1.61 12.45
N ASP A 91 0.03 1.12 13.33
CA ASP A 91 1.38 1.65 13.46
C ASP A 91 2.19 1.39 12.18
N GLN A 92 2.99 2.36 11.77
CA GLN A 92 3.81 2.25 10.58
C GLN A 92 5.02 1.33 10.81
N ILE A 93 5.09 0.23 10.05
CA ILE A 93 6.22 -0.70 10.04
C ILE A 93 7.32 -0.22 9.08
N SER A 94 6.91 0.34 7.93
CA SER A 94 7.87 0.90 6.97
C SER A 94 8.68 2.05 7.59
N PRO A 95 9.87 2.38 7.05
CA PRO A 95 10.63 3.53 7.50
C PRO A 95 9.81 4.82 7.48
N PRO A 96 10.16 5.84 8.28
CA PRO A 96 9.59 7.17 8.13
C PRO A 96 9.68 7.64 6.67
N GLY A 97 8.55 8.04 6.09
CA GLY A 97 8.47 8.38 4.66
C GLY A 97 8.23 7.19 3.72
N GLY A 98 8.12 5.96 4.25
CA GLY A 98 7.81 4.76 3.47
C GLY A 98 9.00 4.18 2.69
N TYR A 99 8.74 3.15 1.89
CA TYR A 99 9.70 2.58 0.95
C TYR A 99 9.69 3.39 -0.33
N VAL A 100 10.86 3.85 -0.76
CA VAL A 100 11.05 4.67 -1.95
C VAL A 100 12.08 4.03 -2.88
N GLY A 101 12.06 4.39 -4.14
CA GLY A 101 13.03 3.91 -5.15
C GLY A 101 12.35 3.44 -6.43
N GLY A 102 13.16 2.94 -7.38
CA GLY A 102 12.66 2.40 -8.64
C GLY A 102 11.84 3.38 -9.50
N GLY A 103 11.91 4.68 -9.24
CA GLY A 103 11.13 5.67 -9.96
C GLY A 103 9.64 5.68 -9.60
N LEU A 104 9.30 5.27 -8.38
CA LEU A 104 7.91 5.30 -7.88
C LEU A 104 7.28 6.70 -7.97
N GLN A 105 6.17 6.79 -8.71
CA GLN A 105 5.33 7.98 -8.84
C GLN A 105 3.89 7.55 -9.02
N MET A 106 2.94 8.24 -8.41
CA MET A 106 1.51 8.10 -8.66
C MET A 106 1.04 6.66 -8.94
N GLN A 107 1.34 5.75 -8.01
CA GLN A 107 0.96 4.35 -8.16
C GLN A 107 -0.57 4.20 -8.14
N THR A 108 -1.09 3.36 -9.02
CA THR A 108 -2.53 3.12 -9.13
C THR A 108 -2.97 1.76 -8.60
N ASP A 109 -2.01 0.89 -8.29
CA ASP A 109 -2.30 -0.40 -7.66
C ASP A 109 -1.10 -0.96 -6.91
N ILE A 110 -1.37 -1.97 -6.08
CA ILE A 110 -0.37 -2.72 -5.34
C ILE A 110 -0.86 -4.16 -5.16
N ALA A 111 0.06 -5.12 -5.24
CA ALA A 111 -0.24 -6.53 -5.01
C ALA A 111 0.91 -7.20 -4.26
N VAL A 112 0.60 -8.29 -3.57
CA VAL A 112 1.58 -9.21 -2.98
C VAL A 112 1.42 -10.56 -3.66
N ASP A 113 2.51 -11.09 -4.17
CA ASP A 113 2.51 -12.39 -4.85
C ASP A 113 2.72 -13.57 -3.87
N PRO A 114 2.51 -14.82 -4.31
CA PRO A 114 2.72 -16.00 -3.49
C PRO A 114 4.17 -16.22 -3.01
N ALA A 115 5.14 -15.51 -3.58
CA ALA A 115 6.53 -15.53 -3.14
C ALA A 115 6.86 -14.43 -2.12
N GLY A 116 5.90 -13.53 -1.83
CA GLY A 116 6.08 -12.41 -0.90
C GLY A 116 6.73 -11.18 -1.53
N ASN A 117 6.69 -11.06 -2.85
CA ASN A 117 7.12 -9.83 -3.51
C ASN A 117 5.98 -8.83 -3.53
N VAL A 118 6.31 -7.56 -3.34
CA VAL A 118 5.35 -6.45 -3.45
C VAL A 118 5.48 -5.81 -4.81
N TRP A 119 4.39 -5.79 -5.55
CA TRP A 119 4.28 -5.25 -6.91
C TRP A 119 3.52 -3.94 -6.87
N ALA A 120 4.18 -2.85 -7.22
CA ALA A 120 3.57 -1.52 -7.31
C ALA A 120 3.38 -1.14 -8.77
N ILE A 121 2.12 -0.87 -9.15
CA ILE A 121 1.76 -0.46 -10.50
C ILE A 121 2.00 1.04 -10.63
N ASN A 122 3.08 1.39 -11.31
CA ASN A 122 3.61 2.73 -11.43
C ASN A 122 3.31 3.28 -12.83
N ASN A 123 2.05 3.49 -13.15
CA ASN A 123 1.59 3.74 -14.52
C ASN A 123 1.18 5.20 -14.81
N TRP A 124 1.43 6.11 -13.88
CA TRP A 124 1.24 7.54 -14.10
C TRP A 124 2.55 8.29 -13.95
N GLN A 125 2.80 9.21 -14.86
CA GLN A 125 4.00 10.04 -14.91
C GLN A 125 3.59 11.51 -14.82
N ASP A 126 4.31 12.27 -13.98
CA ASP A 126 4.26 13.72 -14.05
C ASP A 126 5.19 14.23 -15.16
N ILE A 127 4.57 14.55 -16.29
CA ILE A 127 5.27 15.04 -17.47
C ILE A 127 5.93 16.40 -17.18
N ASP A 128 5.26 17.28 -16.45
CA ASP A 128 5.75 18.64 -16.21
C ASP A 128 6.99 18.67 -15.35
N SER A 129 7.06 17.86 -14.29
CA SER A 129 8.26 17.78 -13.44
C SER A 129 9.42 17.06 -14.12
N CYS A 130 9.15 16.23 -15.14
CA CYS A 130 10.16 15.56 -15.93
C CYS A 130 10.83 16.46 -16.95
N PHE A 131 10.11 17.40 -17.54
CA PHE A 131 10.62 18.30 -18.57
C PHE A 131 11.19 19.62 -18.04
N LEU A 132 10.80 20.05 -16.85
CA LEU A 132 11.21 21.32 -16.26
C LEU A 132 12.42 21.22 -15.29
N GLY A 133 12.88 20.02 -14.98
CA GLY A 133 13.97 19.78 -14.05
C GLY A 133 15.26 19.31 -14.75
N ALA A 134 16.40 19.65 -14.17
CA ALA A 134 17.72 19.23 -14.66
C ALA A 134 17.80 17.70 -14.89
N VAL A 135 18.61 17.32 -15.86
CA VAL A 135 18.80 15.93 -16.36
C VAL A 135 19.10 14.89 -15.28
N GLU A 136 19.66 15.29 -14.15
CA GLU A 136 19.87 14.40 -12.97
C GLU A 136 18.59 13.98 -12.26
N ALA A 137 17.51 14.71 -12.45
CA ALA A 137 16.19 14.36 -11.90
C ALA A 137 15.49 13.25 -12.71
N LEU A 138 15.95 12.98 -13.91
CA LEU A 138 15.30 12.04 -14.83
C LEU A 138 15.28 10.59 -14.31
N SER A 139 16.32 10.15 -13.62
CA SER A 139 16.42 8.74 -13.18
C SER A 139 15.50 8.38 -12.01
N THR A 140 15.10 9.36 -11.19
CA THR A 140 14.29 9.14 -9.99
C THR A 140 12.95 9.86 -10.00
N ARG A 141 12.82 10.96 -10.75
CA ARG A 141 11.61 11.77 -10.79
C ARG A 141 10.73 11.52 -12.01
N CYS A 142 11.30 10.98 -13.07
CA CYS A 142 10.57 10.67 -14.31
C CYS A 142 10.16 9.21 -14.44
N GLY A 143 9.99 8.52 -13.32
CA GLY A 143 9.35 7.20 -13.27
C GLY A 143 7.87 7.26 -13.70
N GLY A 144 7.13 6.26 -13.39
CA GLY A 144 5.69 6.25 -13.61
C GLY A 144 5.23 5.54 -14.88
N GLN A 145 6.12 4.76 -15.51
CA GLN A 145 5.75 3.87 -16.62
C GLN A 145 6.28 2.48 -16.35
N GLY A 146 5.46 1.63 -15.75
CA GLY A 146 5.86 0.24 -15.51
C GLY A 146 5.44 -0.29 -14.16
N VAL A 147 6.20 -1.27 -13.68
CA VAL A 147 5.97 -1.94 -12.41
C VAL A 147 7.26 -1.90 -11.60
N VAL A 148 7.17 -1.55 -10.35
CA VAL A 148 8.27 -1.65 -9.38
C VAL A 148 8.03 -2.86 -8.50
N ILE A 149 9.05 -3.70 -8.34
CA ILE A 149 8.96 -4.93 -7.55
C ILE A 149 9.92 -4.84 -6.37
N PHE A 150 9.39 -5.02 -5.18
CA PHE A 150 10.17 -5.18 -3.96
C PHE A 150 10.22 -6.66 -3.61
N TYR A 151 11.37 -7.28 -3.78
CA TYR A 151 11.52 -8.73 -3.62
C TYR A 151 11.54 -9.16 -2.16
N GLY A 152 10.66 -10.12 -1.81
CA GLY A 152 10.65 -10.80 -0.51
C GLY A 152 10.33 -9.90 0.69
N MET A 153 9.73 -8.74 0.47
CA MET A 153 9.46 -7.78 1.54
C MET A 153 8.16 -8.05 2.30
N ALA A 154 7.22 -8.75 1.68
CA ALA A 154 5.97 -9.13 2.29
C ALA A 154 5.95 -10.60 2.69
N LYS A 155 5.06 -10.98 3.59
CA LYS A 155 4.77 -12.39 3.82
C LYS A 155 3.89 -12.92 2.70
N PRO A 156 4.21 -14.09 2.11
CA PRO A 156 3.39 -14.69 1.07
C PRO A 156 1.94 -14.83 1.49
N VAL A 157 1.03 -14.38 0.64
CA VAL A 157 -0.40 -14.66 0.78
C VAL A 157 -0.67 -16.03 0.19
N ARG A 158 -1.34 -16.91 0.93
CA ARG A 158 -1.87 -18.13 0.31
C ARG A 158 -2.94 -17.69 -0.66
N ALA A 159 -2.67 -17.82 -1.96
CA ALA A 159 -3.70 -17.64 -2.96
C ALA A 159 -4.88 -18.54 -2.59
N PRO A 160 -6.11 -18.02 -2.65
CA PRO A 160 -7.27 -18.90 -2.56
C PRO A 160 -7.08 -19.98 -3.63
N GLN A 161 -7.23 -21.24 -3.26
CA GLN A 161 -7.17 -22.33 -4.22
C GLN A 161 -8.38 -22.16 -5.16
N ILE A 162 -8.17 -21.42 -6.24
CA ILE A 162 -9.13 -21.38 -7.36
C ILE A 162 -8.90 -22.68 -8.14
N GLY A 163 -9.31 -23.79 -7.55
CA GLY A 163 -9.43 -25.06 -8.23
C GLY A 163 -10.92 -25.36 -8.48
N PRO A 164 -11.25 -26.28 -9.38
CA PRO A 164 -12.61 -26.79 -9.45
C PRO A 164 -13.00 -27.20 -8.04
N ALA A 165 -14.20 -26.83 -7.61
CA ALA A 165 -14.75 -27.27 -6.34
C ALA A 165 -14.47 -28.77 -6.22
N ARG A 166 -13.78 -29.20 -5.14
CA ARG A 166 -13.60 -30.61 -4.90
C ARG A 166 -15.01 -31.20 -4.93
N GLY A 167 -15.27 -32.09 -5.88
CA GLY A 167 -16.53 -32.76 -5.94
C GLY A 167 -16.84 -33.32 -4.56
N TYR A 168 -17.97 -32.98 -4.05
CA TYR A 168 -18.52 -33.65 -2.88
C TYR A 168 -18.89 -35.05 -3.36
N ASP A 169 -18.04 -36.04 -3.07
CA ASP A 169 -18.38 -37.45 -3.17
C ASP A 169 -19.33 -37.81 -2.02
#